data_26f9c0f1ce85080502106d29cff1d257
#
_entry.id   26f9c0f1ce85080502106d29cff1d257
#
_cell.length_a   1.000
_cell.length_b   1.000
_cell.length_c   1.000
_cell.angle_alpha   90.00
_cell.angle_beta   90.00
_cell.angle_gamma   90.00
#
_symmetry.space_group_name_H-M   'P 1'
#
loop_
_entity.id
_entity.type
_entity.pdbx_description
1 polymer ?
#
loop_
_entity_poly.entity_id
_entity_poly.type
_entity_poly.pdbx_seq_one_letter_code
_entity_poly.pdbx_strand_id
1 'polypeptide(L)'
;MLSLSSVLAIPHAAADPGQGAHITDVQHVTDRWDKVSVYSPSMNTVIINDVYKAPRSGAPTFYLLPGIDGGDNLDPGASFAPGTKAWFGMTDIQGFFANKNVNVVSPLGGQFSWWTDWVADPSKQYQTYVTKELIPVINSAYNTNGRNAVGGLSSTGGTAIDYGVQAPGLFRAVASYSGFPAPSADPQSVALTLMGGGQSADAMWGPAGGPLWIAHDPSKNIGKLKGIAVYAAASGGGQGPVDRLPDGFGNNFAGGLIEGIVLNNTKIFADAAAAGGLPVKFVVRPEGSHTWGLFESEMQESWNTTVGPALGVG
;
A
#
# COMPACT_ATOMS: atom_id res chain seq x y z
N MET A 1 5.44 46.13 -9.30
CA MET A 1 6.66 45.36 -9.00
C MET A 1 6.23 44.02 -8.47
N LEU A 2 6.23 43.01 -9.33
CA LEU A 2 5.92 41.61 -8.95
C LEU A 2 7.25 40.93 -8.59
N SER A 3 7.41 40.50 -7.36
CA SER A 3 8.54 39.74 -6.91
C SER A 3 8.38 38.27 -7.39
N LEU A 4 9.21 37.84 -8.31
CA LEU A 4 9.37 36.43 -8.64
C LEU A 4 10.13 35.76 -7.48
N SER A 5 9.44 34.93 -6.70
CA SER A 5 10.10 34.01 -5.78
C SER A 5 10.64 32.84 -6.60
N SER A 6 11.95 32.80 -6.75
CA SER A 6 12.66 31.67 -7.34
C SER A 6 12.59 30.47 -6.39
N VAL A 7 11.88 29.44 -6.79
CA VAL A 7 11.97 28.13 -6.15
C VAL A 7 13.37 27.58 -6.46
N LEU A 8 14.26 27.60 -5.48
CA LEU A 8 15.56 26.93 -5.55
C LEU A 8 15.29 25.43 -5.53
N ALA A 9 15.59 24.76 -6.65
CA ALA A 9 15.70 23.32 -6.69
C ALA A 9 16.85 22.91 -5.76
N ILE A 10 16.51 22.20 -4.68
CA ILE A 10 17.51 21.62 -3.77
C ILE A 10 18.23 20.53 -4.57
N PRO A 11 19.56 20.58 -4.72
CA PRO A 11 20.29 19.51 -5.39
C PRO A 11 20.14 18.24 -4.54
N HIS A 12 19.58 17.17 -5.14
CA HIS A 12 19.64 15.84 -4.56
C HIS A 12 21.12 15.48 -4.41
N ALA A 13 21.59 15.36 -3.17
CA ALA A 13 22.90 14.80 -2.91
C ALA A 13 22.91 13.39 -3.51
N ALA A 14 23.86 13.10 -4.37
CA ALA A 14 24.08 11.75 -4.87
C ALA A 14 24.33 10.84 -3.65
N ALA A 15 23.49 9.84 -3.48
CA ALA A 15 23.59 8.92 -2.35
C ALA A 15 24.89 8.08 -2.50
N ASP A 16 25.59 7.87 -1.39
CA ASP A 16 26.79 7.03 -1.35
C ASP A 16 26.37 5.55 -1.39
N PRO A 17 26.71 4.78 -2.44
CA PRO A 17 26.30 3.37 -2.58
C PRO A 17 26.82 2.44 -1.47
N GLY A 18 27.68 2.91 -0.57
CA GLY A 18 28.21 2.14 0.56
C GLY A 18 27.41 2.27 1.85
N GLN A 19 26.38 3.11 1.91
CA GLN A 19 25.57 3.31 3.11
C GLN A 19 24.29 2.46 3.08
N GLY A 20 23.92 1.90 4.24
CA GLY A 20 22.63 1.24 4.44
C GLY A 20 21.45 2.22 4.31
N ALA A 21 20.22 1.70 4.36
CA ALA A 21 19.02 2.54 4.33
C ALA A 21 19.01 3.56 5.48
N HIS A 22 18.76 4.83 5.18
CA HIS A 22 18.78 5.92 6.15
C HIS A 22 17.90 7.09 5.72
N ILE A 23 17.51 7.92 6.69
CA ILE A 23 16.77 9.16 6.41
C ILE A 23 17.76 10.19 5.83
N THR A 24 17.39 10.77 4.70
CA THR A 24 18.15 11.84 4.04
C THR A 24 17.56 13.22 4.30
N ASP A 25 16.25 13.30 4.55
CA ASP A 25 15.56 14.56 4.86
C ASP A 25 14.26 14.31 5.63
N VAL A 26 13.84 15.29 6.43
CA VAL A 26 12.56 15.30 7.14
C VAL A 26 11.93 16.68 7.01
N GLN A 27 10.82 16.76 6.31
CA GLN A 27 9.99 17.93 6.23
C GLN A 27 8.81 17.83 7.20
N HIS A 28 8.76 18.69 8.21
CA HIS A 28 7.61 18.78 9.12
C HIS A 28 6.45 19.51 8.43
N VAL A 29 5.34 18.81 8.17
CA VAL A 29 4.14 19.37 7.56
C VAL A 29 3.20 19.93 8.62
N THR A 30 3.00 19.15 9.70
CA THR A 30 2.31 19.57 10.93
C THR A 30 3.05 19.02 12.14
N ASP A 31 2.60 19.33 13.35
CA ASP A 31 3.19 18.77 14.59
C ASP A 31 3.27 17.24 14.59
N ARG A 32 2.35 16.57 13.88
CA ARG A 32 2.26 15.11 13.84
C ARG A 32 2.48 14.50 12.46
N TRP A 33 2.58 15.28 11.39
CA TRP A 33 2.79 14.78 10.04
C TRP A 33 4.13 15.24 9.50
N ASP A 34 4.99 14.27 9.20
CA ASP A 34 6.27 14.46 8.53
C ASP A 34 6.25 13.86 7.12
N LYS A 35 6.94 14.49 6.18
CA LYS A 35 7.40 13.86 4.94
C LYS A 35 8.86 13.44 5.15
N VAL A 36 9.12 12.15 5.06
CA VAL A 36 10.43 11.55 5.38
C VAL A 36 11.02 10.96 4.11
N SER A 37 12.14 11.52 3.70
CA SER A 37 12.93 11.01 2.59
C SER A 37 13.88 9.92 3.09
N VAL A 38 13.75 8.70 2.55
CA VAL A 38 14.57 7.55 2.91
C VAL A 38 15.33 7.05 1.70
N TYR A 39 16.66 6.98 1.83
CA TYR A 39 17.50 6.34 0.82
C TYR A 39 17.32 4.82 0.85
N SER A 40 17.04 4.26 -0.34
CA SER A 40 16.95 2.83 -0.58
C SER A 40 18.22 2.33 -1.27
N PRO A 41 19.09 1.57 -0.59
CA PRO A 41 20.26 0.99 -1.22
C PRO A 41 19.92 -0.07 -2.26
N SER A 42 18.81 -0.81 -2.09
CA SER A 42 18.41 -1.84 -3.07
C SER A 42 17.99 -1.25 -4.41
N MET A 43 17.47 -0.02 -4.43
CA MET A 43 17.05 0.69 -5.66
C MET A 43 17.95 1.87 -6.01
N ASN A 44 18.94 2.19 -5.16
CA ASN A 44 19.82 3.35 -5.32
C ASN A 44 19.04 4.66 -5.57
N THR A 45 18.00 4.90 -4.79
CA THR A 45 17.12 6.07 -4.92
C THR A 45 16.59 6.52 -3.56
N VAL A 46 16.04 7.73 -3.52
CA VAL A 46 15.36 8.28 -2.35
C VAL A 46 13.85 8.17 -2.54
N ILE A 47 13.15 7.61 -1.54
CA ILE A 47 11.70 7.47 -1.54
C ILE A 47 11.12 8.35 -0.43
N ILE A 48 10.09 9.13 -0.79
CA ILE A 48 9.36 9.96 0.16
C ILE A 48 8.28 9.12 0.84
N ASN A 49 8.13 9.31 2.14
CA ASN A 49 7.13 8.62 2.94
C ASN A 49 6.38 9.64 3.79
N ASP A 50 5.05 9.61 3.75
CA ASP A 50 4.24 10.31 4.71
C ASP A 50 4.22 9.55 6.03
N VAL A 51 4.49 10.22 7.14
CA VAL A 51 4.54 9.64 8.48
C VAL A 51 3.67 10.45 9.43
N TYR A 52 2.55 9.89 9.87
CA TYR A 52 1.73 10.46 10.92
C TYR A 52 2.15 9.84 12.27
N LYS A 53 2.70 10.69 13.12
CA LYS A 53 3.29 10.26 14.41
C LYS A 53 2.22 9.89 15.43
N ALA A 54 2.44 8.83 16.15
CA ALA A 54 1.67 8.49 17.33
C ALA A 54 1.77 9.61 18.40
N PRO A 55 0.73 9.81 19.22
CA PRO A 55 0.80 10.80 20.30
C PRO A 55 1.77 10.42 21.42
N ARG A 56 2.17 9.16 21.51
CA ARG A 56 3.11 8.65 22.51
C ARG A 56 4.16 7.75 21.86
N SER A 57 5.39 7.84 22.32
CA SER A 57 6.50 6.95 21.95
C SER A 57 6.20 5.48 22.31
N GLY A 58 6.90 4.55 21.67
CA GLY A 58 6.67 3.11 21.87
C GLY A 58 5.37 2.60 21.23
N ALA A 59 4.82 3.33 20.27
CA ALA A 59 3.63 2.93 19.53
C ALA A 59 3.95 1.92 18.42
N PRO A 60 2.99 1.06 18.03
CA PRO A 60 3.11 0.25 16.82
C PRO A 60 3.02 1.12 15.56
N THR A 61 3.29 0.50 14.40
CA THR A 61 3.21 1.17 13.11
C THR A 61 2.28 0.45 12.14
N PHE A 62 1.42 1.21 11.46
CA PHE A 62 0.57 0.76 10.39
C PHE A 62 1.06 1.35 9.06
N TYR A 63 1.53 0.48 8.16
CA TYR A 63 1.96 0.86 6.82
C TYR A 63 0.80 0.77 5.84
N LEU A 64 0.58 1.81 5.04
CA LEU A 64 -0.48 1.89 4.04
C LEU A 64 0.13 2.09 2.65
N LEU A 65 0.11 1.03 1.85
CA LEU A 65 0.64 1.06 0.48
C LEU A 65 -0.29 1.85 -0.43
N PRO A 66 0.24 2.64 -1.38
CA PRO A 66 -0.55 3.38 -2.36
C PRO A 66 -1.12 2.44 -3.44
N GLY A 67 -2.04 2.95 -4.26
CA GLY A 67 -2.51 2.27 -5.45
C GLY A 67 -1.49 2.21 -6.59
N ILE A 68 -1.99 1.87 -7.79
CA ILE A 68 -1.14 1.70 -8.98
C ILE A 68 -0.42 2.98 -9.42
N ASP A 69 -0.97 4.13 -9.08
CA ASP A 69 -0.41 5.45 -9.35
C ASP A 69 0.72 5.86 -8.40
N GLY A 70 1.01 5.05 -7.39
CA GLY A 70 2.07 5.33 -6.43
C GLY A 70 1.81 6.54 -5.52
N GLY A 71 0.57 7.06 -5.50
CA GLY A 71 0.23 8.27 -4.78
C GLY A 71 0.58 9.56 -5.53
N ASP A 72 1.02 9.44 -6.78
CA ASP A 72 1.27 10.56 -7.69
C ASP A 72 0.09 10.75 -8.66
N ASN A 73 0.00 11.95 -9.23
CA ASN A 73 -0.97 12.19 -10.28
C ASN A 73 -0.43 11.66 -11.62
N LEU A 74 -1.16 10.73 -12.25
CA LEU A 74 -0.82 10.19 -13.57
C LEU A 74 -1.18 11.15 -14.73
N ASP A 75 -1.82 12.29 -14.47
CA ASP A 75 -2.11 13.29 -15.49
C ASP A 75 -0.86 14.13 -15.78
N PRO A 76 -0.23 14.02 -16.98
CA PRO A 76 0.98 14.76 -17.32
C PRO A 76 0.85 16.28 -17.29
N GLY A 77 -0.39 16.79 -17.29
CA GLY A 77 -0.69 18.23 -17.25
C GLY A 77 -0.99 18.76 -15.86
N ALA A 78 -1.14 17.92 -14.87
CA ALA A 78 -1.53 18.35 -13.53
C ALA A 78 -0.30 18.67 -12.67
N SER A 79 -0.23 19.90 -12.21
CA SER A 79 0.78 20.36 -11.25
C SER A 79 0.35 20.02 -9.83
N PHE A 80 0.43 18.74 -9.46
CA PHE A 80 0.19 18.33 -8.07
C PHE A 80 1.53 18.03 -7.37
N ALA A 81 1.61 18.43 -6.12
CA ALA A 81 2.72 18.01 -5.26
C ALA A 81 2.68 16.49 -5.04
N PRO A 82 3.83 15.80 -4.93
CA PRO A 82 3.88 14.38 -4.62
C PRO A 82 3.03 14.02 -3.40
N GLY A 83 2.25 12.94 -3.51
CA GLY A 83 1.38 12.45 -2.43
C GLY A 83 -0.02 13.04 -2.37
N THR A 84 -0.43 13.89 -3.31
CA THR A 84 -1.80 14.44 -3.32
C THR A 84 -2.86 13.41 -3.68
N LYS A 85 -2.53 12.35 -4.38
CA LYS A 85 -3.40 11.20 -4.67
C LYS A 85 -3.03 9.96 -3.85
N ALA A 86 -2.54 10.16 -2.64
CA ALA A 86 -2.23 9.10 -1.67
C ALA A 86 -3.18 9.18 -0.47
N TRP A 87 -3.02 8.27 0.47
CA TRP A 87 -3.81 8.19 1.70
C TRP A 87 -3.95 9.54 2.41
N PHE A 88 -2.87 10.30 2.53
CA PHE A 88 -2.84 11.60 3.23
C PHE A 88 -3.50 12.74 2.46
N GLY A 89 -3.60 12.63 1.15
CA GLY A 89 -4.24 13.65 0.31
C GLY A 89 -5.71 13.38 0.00
N MET A 90 -6.10 12.11 0.01
CA MET A 90 -7.42 11.68 -0.48
C MET A 90 -8.38 11.22 0.63
N THR A 91 -7.89 11.04 1.85
CA THR A 91 -8.68 10.53 2.99
C THR A 91 -8.51 11.39 4.24
N ASP A 92 -9.42 11.25 5.21
CA ASP A 92 -9.26 11.86 6.53
C ASP A 92 -8.44 10.96 7.48
N ILE A 93 -7.30 10.47 7.01
CA ILE A 93 -6.44 9.58 7.80
C ILE A 93 -5.97 10.25 9.09
N GLN A 94 -5.67 11.54 9.05
CA GLN A 94 -5.23 12.31 10.21
C GLN A 94 -6.32 12.43 11.27
N GLY A 95 -7.55 12.77 10.87
CA GLY A 95 -8.71 12.83 11.78
C GLY A 95 -9.04 11.45 12.35
N PHE A 96 -9.06 10.42 11.50
CA PHE A 96 -9.35 9.05 11.94
C PHE A 96 -8.33 8.53 12.97
N PHE A 97 -7.04 8.82 12.79
CA PHE A 97 -5.98 8.37 13.69
C PHE A 97 -5.60 9.39 14.78
N ALA A 98 -6.29 10.54 14.88
CA ALA A 98 -5.95 11.61 15.82
C ALA A 98 -5.82 11.14 17.28
N ASN A 99 -6.72 10.26 17.73
CA ASN A 99 -6.80 9.77 19.10
C ASN A 99 -6.27 8.33 19.27
N LYS A 100 -5.65 7.76 18.23
CA LYS A 100 -5.12 6.39 18.25
C LYS A 100 -3.61 6.42 18.46
N ASN A 101 -3.11 5.56 19.35
CA ASN A 101 -1.67 5.49 19.64
C ASN A 101 -0.97 4.57 18.64
N VAL A 102 -0.86 5.01 17.41
CA VAL A 102 -0.24 4.30 16.29
C VAL A 102 0.49 5.28 15.38
N ASN A 103 1.65 4.91 14.86
CA ASN A 103 2.26 5.60 13.74
C ASN A 103 1.61 5.09 12.44
N VAL A 104 1.29 5.98 11.50
CA VAL A 104 0.81 5.60 10.18
C VAL A 104 1.83 6.06 9.15
N VAL A 105 2.29 5.12 8.31
CA VAL A 105 3.31 5.38 7.29
C VAL A 105 2.75 5.03 5.93
N SER A 106 2.77 6.00 5.00
CA SER A 106 2.41 5.77 3.60
C SER A 106 3.60 6.12 2.71
N PRO A 107 4.30 5.11 2.16
CA PRO A 107 5.35 5.35 1.20
C PRO A 107 4.75 5.82 -0.14
N LEU A 108 5.48 6.66 -0.89
CA LEU A 108 5.06 7.27 -2.14
C LEU A 108 5.94 6.84 -3.30
N GLY A 109 5.43 6.94 -4.52
CA GLY A 109 6.13 6.53 -5.75
C GLY A 109 5.84 5.07 -6.13
N GLY A 110 6.69 4.50 -6.96
CA GLY A 110 6.51 3.13 -7.43
C GLY A 110 5.31 2.95 -8.36
N GLN A 111 5.04 3.92 -9.22
CA GLN A 111 3.98 3.84 -10.21
C GLN A 111 4.10 2.56 -11.05
N PHE A 112 3.01 1.81 -11.18
CA PHE A 112 2.95 0.54 -11.91
C PHE A 112 4.01 -0.49 -11.49
N SER A 113 4.51 -0.42 -10.26
CA SER A 113 5.47 -1.39 -9.72
C SER A 113 4.83 -2.58 -9.03
N TRP A 114 3.53 -2.55 -8.75
CA TRP A 114 2.84 -3.52 -7.91
C TRP A 114 3.41 -3.60 -6.47
N TRP A 115 4.31 -2.67 -6.15
CA TRP A 115 5.04 -2.63 -4.86
C TRP A 115 5.71 -3.96 -4.48
N THR A 116 6.21 -4.68 -5.49
CA THR A 116 6.95 -5.95 -5.35
C THR A 116 8.38 -5.81 -5.88
N ASP A 117 9.19 -6.84 -5.68
CA ASP A 117 10.52 -6.92 -6.29
C ASP A 117 10.41 -7.50 -7.70
N TRP A 118 11.01 -6.81 -8.68
CA TRP A 118 10.96 -7.20 -10.08
C TRP A 118 12.21 -7.97 -10.50
N VAL A 119 12.03 -9.10 -11.17
CA VAL A 119 13.18 -9.93 -11.58
C VAL A 119 13.98 -9.33 -12.74
N ALA A 120 13.33 -8.60 -13.65
CA ALA A 120 13.97 -8.00 -14.81
C ALA A 120 14.32 -6.51 -14.63
N ASP A 121 13.97 -5.91 -13.49
CA ASP A 121 14.21 -4.48 -13.25
C ASP A 121 14.70 -4.24 -11.81
N PRO A 122 16.02 -4.16 -11.61
CA PRO A 122 16.59 -3.95 -10.28
C PRO A 122 16.27 -2.56 -9.67
N SER A 123 15.74 -1.63 -10.45
CA SER A 123 15.26 -0.34 -9.94
C SER A 123 13.89 -0.43 -9.25
N LYS A 124 13.26 -1.60 -9.25
CA LYS A 124 11.95 -1.86 -8.65
C LYS A 124 12.05 -2.98 -7.60
N GLN A 125 12.61 -2.66 -6.44
CA GLN A 125 12.77 -3.57 -5.30
C GLN A 125 11.91 -3.08 -4.12
N TYR A 126 10.61 -2.84 -4.36
CA TYR A 126 9.73 -2.19 -3.41
C TYR A 126 9.35 -3.07 -2.21
N GLN A 127 9.29 -4.38 -2.39
CA GLN A 127 9.09 -5.31 -1.27
C GLN A 127 10.32 -5.29 -0.33
N THR A 128 11.53 -5.38 -0.90
CA THR A 128 12.77 -5.22 -0.15
C THR A 128 12.83 -3.86 0.54
N TYR A 129 12.46 -2.78 -0.15
CA TYR A 129 12.41 -1.45 0.43
C TYR A 129 11.53 -1.42 1.69
N VAL A 130 10.28 -1.85 1.60
CA VAL A 130 9.37 -1.78 2.76
C VAL A 130 9.82 -2.70 3.88
N THR A 131 10.13 -3.97 3.56
CA THR A 131 10.30 -5.01 4.59
C THR A 131 11.69 -5.03 5.22
N LYS A 132 12.72 -4.57 4.51
CA LYS A 132 14.12 -4.66 4.98
C LYS A 132 14.80 -3.31 5.18
N GLU A 133 14.28 -2.25 4.55
CA GLU A 133 14.89 -0.92 4.58
C GLU A 133 14.04 0.08 5.37
N LEU A 134 12.79 0.35 4.93
CA LEU A 134 11.93 1.36 5.53
C LEU A 134 11.54 1.03 6.98
N ILE A 135 11.06 -0.19 7.24
CA ILE A 135 10.58 -0.59 8.58
C ILE A 135 11.67 -0.41 9.66
N PRO A 136 12.91 -0.89 9.49
CA PRO A 136 13.98 -0.66 10.45
C PRO A 136 14.29 0.83 10.67
N VAL A 137 14.32 1.62 9.60
CA VAL A 137 14.57 3.07 9.65
C VAL A 137 13.48 3.78 10.46
N ILE A 138 12.20 3.51 10.17
CA ILE A 138 11.06 4.08 10.90
C ILE A 138 11.06 3.64 12.35
N ASN A 139 11.30 2.36 12.63
CA ASN A 139 11.35 1.84 13.99
C ASN A 139 12.39 2.57 14.85
N SER A 140 13.56 2.85 14.28
CA SER A 140 14.63 3.58 14.97
C SER A 140 14.31 5.06 15.13
N ALA A 141 13.87 5.73 14.04
CA ALA A 141 13.67 7.19 14.04
C ALA A 141 12.48 7.62 14.91
N TYR A 142 11.41 6.82 14.96
CA TYR A 142 10.18 7.14 15.71
C TYR A 142 10.03 6.34 17.00
N ASN A 143 11.09 5.62 17.43
CA ASN A 143 11.11 4.83 18.67
C ASN A 143 9.83 3.99 18.82
N THR A 144 9.53 3.16 17.80
CA THR A 144 8.34 2.32 17.79
C THR A 144 8.54 1.08 18.68
N ASN A 145 7.47 0.32 18.94
CA ASN A 145 7.57 -0.95 19.67
C ASN A 145 7.87 -2.16 18.77
N GLY A 146 8.11 -1.94 17.45
CA GLY A 146 8.40 -3.00 16.47
C GLY A 146 7.19 -3.85 16.07
N ARG A 147 5.98 -3.57 16.56
CA ARG A 147 4.75 -4.24 16.11
C ARG A 147 4.24 -3.53 14.86
N ASN A 148 4.24 -4.23 13.74
CA ASN A 148 3.86 -3.66 12.46
C ASN A 148 2.60 -4.32 11.91
N ALA A 149 1.81 -3.55 11.15
CA ALA A 149 0.78 -4.04 10.27
C ALA A 149 0.93 -3.37 8.90
N VAL A 150 0.41 -3.99 7.85
CA VAL A 150 0.40 -3.41 6.51
C VAL A 150 -0.97 -3.58 5.86
N GLY A 151 -1.43 -2.54 5.18
CA GLY A 151 -2.62 -2.55 4.33
C GLY A 151 -2.28 -1.97 2.97
N GLY A 152 -3.02 -2.38 1.96
CA GLY A 152 -2.86 -1.86 0.61
C GLY A 152 -4.21 -1.79 -0.10
N LEU A 153 -4.30 -0.94 -1.11
CA LEU A 153 -5.50 -0.76 -1.91
C LEU A 153 -5.28 -1.17 -3.36
N SER A 154 -6.33 -1.61 -4.05
CA SER A 154 -6.25 -1.90 -5.48
C SER A 154 -5.07 -2.84 -5.81
N SER A 155 -4.16 -2.47 -6.69
CA SER A 155 -2.98 -3.26 -7.07
C SER A 155 -2.12 -3.71 -5.89
N THR A 156 -2.07 -2.94 -4.80
CA THR A 156 -1.25 -3.24 -3.63
C THR A 156 -2.00 -3.98 -2.51
N GLY A 157 -3.31 -4.17 -2.63
CA GLY A 157 -4.07 -4.91 -1.63
C GLY A 157 -3.60 -6.36 -1.49
N GLY A 158 -3.42 -7.05 -2.62
CA GLY A 158 -2.81 -8.39 -2.63
C GLY A 158 -1.37 -8.39 -2.15
N THR A 159 -0.60 -7.39 -2.56
CA THR A 159 0.81 -7.20 -2.14
C THR A 159 0.94 -7.03 -0.62
N ALA A 160 0.03 -6.31 0.03
CA ALA A 160 0.05 -6.17 1.48
C ALA A 160 -0.12 -7.53 2.19
N ILE A 161 -0.97 -8.41 1.67
CA ILE A 161 -1.09 -9.78 2.19
C ILE A 161 0.16 -10.61 1.84
N ASP A 162 0.70 -10.45 0.62
CA ASP A 162 1.93 -11.13 0.20
C ASP A 162 3.14 -10.76 1.07
N TYR A 163 3.23 -9.54 1.57
CA TYR A 163 4.27 -9.17 2.53
C TYR A 163 4.21 -10.04 3.81
N GLY A 164 3.01 -10.43 4.24
CA GLY A 164 2.85 -11.40 5.32
C GLY A 164 3.38 -12.80 4.96
N VAL A 165 3.27 -13.18 3.68
CA VAL A 165 3.81 -14.45 3.14
C VAL A 165 5.32 -14.41 3.04
N GLN A 166 5.89 -13.31 2.53
CA GLN A 166 7.32 -13.19 2.18
C GLN A 166 8.21 -12.78 3.37
N ALA A 167 7.63 -12.11 4.38
CA ALA A 167 8.36 -11.63 5.57
C ALA A 167 7.74 -12.20 6.87
N PRO A 168 7.90 -13.51 7.14
CA PRO A 168 7.30 -14.15 8.32
C PRO A 168 7.73 -13.47 9.62
N GLY A 169 6.74 -13.20 10.50
CA GLY A 169 6.97 -12.60 11.80
C GLY A 169 7.10 -11.07 11.80
N LEU A 170 7.21 -10.42 10.64
CA LEU A 170 7.35 -8.97 10.54
C LEU A 170 6.04 -8.24 10.84
N PHE A 171 4.90 -8.81 10.45
CA PHE A 171 3.58 -8.19 10.57
C PHE A 171 2.66 -8.95 11.53
N ARG A 172 1.89 -8.21 12.33
CA ARG A 172 0.82 -8.72 13.21
C ARG A 172 -0.51 -8.79 12.48
N ALA A 173 -0.72 -7.91 11.50
CA ALA A 173 -1.90 -7.91 10.64
C ALA A 173 -1.53 -7.50 9.23
N VAL A 174 -2.30 -8.01 8.26
CA VAL A 174 -2.26 -7.64 6.85
C VAL A 174 -3.68 -7.36 6.36
N ALA A 175 -3.85 -6.37 5.48
CA ALA A 175 -5.16 -5.96 5.01
C ALA A 175 -5.15 -5.65 3.50
N SER A 176 -6.18 -6.12 2.80
CA SER A 176 -6.43 -5.85 1.38
C SER A 176 -7.73 -5.06 1.23
N TYR A 177 -7.66 -3.90 0.60
CA TYR A 177 -8.78 -3.01 0.30
C TYR A 177 -9.05 -3.03 -1.19
N SER A 178 -10.09 -3.72 -1.60
CA SER A 178 -10.45 -3.91 -3.02
C SER A 178 -9.21 -4.27 -3.86
N GLY A 179 -8.50 -5.34 -3.47
CA GLY A 179 -7.21 -5.71 -4.05
C GLY A 179 -7.20 -7.06 -4.78
N PHE A 180 -6.00 -7.54 -5.12
CA PHE A 180 -5.75 -8.75 -5.90
C PHE A 180 -4.98 -9.81 -5.09
N PRO A 181 -5.58 -10.42 -4.04
CA PRO A 181 -4.87 -11.39 -3.19
C PRO A 181 -4.74 -12.81 -3.79
N ALA A 182 -5.18 -13.02 -5.04
CA ALA A 182 -5.01 -14.25 -5.81
C ALA A 182 -4.53 -13.93 -7.24
N PRO A 183 -3.37 -13.25 -7.43
CA PRO A 183 -2.96 -12.74 -8.74
C PRO A 183 -2.68 -13.84 -9.76
N SER A 184 -2.27 -15.03 -9.35
CA SER A 184 -2.04 -16.15 -10.27
C SER A 184 -3.34 -16.78 -10.81
N ALA A 185 -4.48 -16.48 -10.20
CA ALA A 185 -5.79 -16.93 -10.70
C ALA A 185 -6.30 -16.04 -11.84
N ASP A 186 -5.82 -14.79 -11.92
CA ASP A 186 -6.18 -13.84 -13.00
C ASP A 186 -4.95 -13.02 -13.44
N PRO A 187 -3.94 -13.66 -14.03
CA PRO A 187 -2.73 -12.98 -14.47
C PRO A 187 -2.99 -11.99 -15.61
N GLN A 188 -4.10 -12.14 -16.34
CA GLN A 188 -4.46 -11.23 -17.42
C GLN A 188 -4.87 -9.85 -16.89
N SER A 189 -5.65 -9.78 -15.82
CA SER A 189 -6.02 -8.50 -15.20
C SER A 189 -4.81 -7.79 -14.63
N VAL A 190 -3.86 -8.51 -14.01
CA VAL A 190 -2.57 -7.96 -13.57
C VAL A 190 -1.78 -7.39 -14.74
N ALA A 191 -1.65 -8.16 -15.84
CA ALA A 191 -0.92 -7.75 -17.02
C ALA A 191 -1.53 -6.51 -17.68
N LEU A 192 -2.85 -6.46 -17.84
CA LEU A 192 -3.57 -5.30 -18.40
C LEU A 192 -3.38 -4.05 -17.55
N THR A 193 -3.41 -4.20 -16.22
CA THR A 193 -3.17 -3.08 -15.30
C THR A 193 -1.75 -2.52 -15.47
N LEU A 194 -0.73 -3.38 -15.53
CA LEU A 194 0.66 -2.98 -15.73
C LEU A 194 0.90 -2.36 -17.12
N MET A 195 0.26 -2.90 -18.15
CA MET A 195 0.32 -2.35 -19.51
C MET A 195 -0.20 -0.92 -19.60
N GLY A 196 -1.17 -0.54 -18.76
CA GLY A 196 -1.63 0.85 -18.67
C GLY A 196 -0.52 1.86 -18.34
N GLY A 197 0.54 1.42 -17.65
CA GLY A 197 1.75 2.21 -17.39
C GLY A 197 2.95 1.82 -18.27
N GLY A 198 2.72 1.12 -19.38
CA GLY A 198 3.80 0.67 -20.26
C GLY A 198 4.70 -0.41 -19.68
N GLN A 199 4.24 -1.13 -18.63
CA GLN A 199 5.00 -2.15 -17.93
C GLN A 199 4.59 -3.56 -18.38
N SER A 200 5.48 -4.54 -18.17
CA SER A 200 5.25 -5.95 -18.50
C SER A 200 5.18 -6.79 -17.23
N ALA A 201 4.11 -7.58 -17.09
CA ALA A 201 4.01 -8.54 -15.99
C ALA A 201 5.09 -9.63 -16.04
N ASP A 202 5.58 -9.97 -17.23
CA ASP A 202 6.70 -10.91 -17.38
C ASP A 202 8.01 -10.32 -16.85
N ALA A 203 8.18 -9.00 -16.93
CA ALA A 203 9.33 -8.34 -16.32
C ALA A 203 9.26 -8.31 -14.79
N MET A 204 8.04 -8.37 -14.23
CA MET A 204 7.80 -8.40 -12.79
C MET A 204 8.13 -9.80 -12.20
N TRP A 205 7.43 -10.85 -12.63
CA TRP A 205 7.52 -12.19 -12.04
C TRP A 205 7.77 -13.30 -13.06
N GLY A 206 8.23 -12.97 -14.26
CA GLY A 206 8.37 -13.92 -15.36
C GLY A 206 7.01 -14.29 -15.99
N PRO A 207 7.00 -15.30 -16.88
CA PRO A 207 5.77 -15.72 -17.57
C PRO A 207 4.65 -16.12 -16.62
N ALA A 208 3.41 -15.78 -16.99
CA ALA A 208 2.21 -16.12 -16.24
C ALA A 208 2.15 -17.62 -15.90
N GLY A 209 1.77 -17.93 -14.65
CA GLY A 209 1.75 -19.30 -14.14
C GLY A 209 3.13 -19.85 -13.74
N GLY A 210 4.20 -19.07 -13.88
CA GLY A 210 5.53 -19.43 -13.44
C GLY A 210 5.70 -19.49 -11.92
N PRO A 211 6.85 -19.98 -11.43
CA PRO A 211 7.08 -20.19 -9.99
C PRO A 211 6.92 -18.93 -9.15
N LEU A 212 7.31 -17.76 -9.67
CA LEU A 212 7.22 -16.51 -8.92
C LEU A 212 5.76 -16.02 -8.81
N TRP A 213 4.94 -16.22 -9.82
CA TRP A 213 3.51 -15.98 -9.71
C TRP A 213 2.86 -16.76 -8.58
N ILE A 214 3.26 -18.03 -8.41
CA ILE A 214 2.79 -18.89 -7.32
C ILE A 214 3.39 -18.44 -5.97
N ALA A 215 4.67 -18.07 -5.96
CA ALA A 215 5.34 -17.62 -4.74
C ALA A 215 4.73 -16.33 -4.16
N HIS A 216 4.30 -15.40 -5.05
CA HIS A 216 3.70 -14.12 -4.71
C HIS A 216 2.17 -14.14 -4.71
N ASP A 217 1.55 -15.31 -4.70
CA ASP A 217 0.09 -15.45 -4.61
C ASP A 217 -0.32 -15.87 -3.18
N PRO A 218 -0.90 -14.96 -2.39
CA PRO A 218 -1.39 -15.29 -1.05
C PRO A 218 -2.35 -16.49 -1.03
N SER A 219 -3.22 -16.67 -2.04
CA SER A 219 -4.15 -17.80 -2.11
C SER A 219 -3.45 -19.15 -2.22
N LYS A 220 -2.23 -19.19 -2.72
CA LYS A 220 -1.38 -20.41 -2.84
C LYS A 220 -0.48 -20.62 -1.62
N ASN A 221 -0.38 -19.62 -0.74
CA ASN A 221 0.54 -19.59 0.39
C ASN A 221 -0.16 -19.43 1.75
N ILE A 222 -1.40 -19.85 1.88
CA ILE A 222 -2.24 -19.70 3.09
C ILE A 222 -1.51 -20.18 4.36
N GLY A 223 -0.75 -21.26 4.28
CA GLY A 223 -0.03 -21.81 5.43
C GLY A 223 0.97 -20.84 6.06
N LYS A 224 1.55 -19.93 5.27
CA LYS A 224 2.52 -18.94 5.73
C LYS A 224 1.87 -17.74 6.45
N LEU A 225 0.56 -17.55 6.30
CA LEU A 225 -0.21 -16.49 6.97
C LEU A 225 -0.73 -16.91 8.36
N LYS A 226 -0.50 -18.14 8.80
CA LYS A 226 -0.96 -18.60 10.11
C LYS A 226 -0.30 -17.78 11.22
N GLY A 227 -1.16 -17.27 12.15
CA GLY A 227 -0.72 -16.41 13.24
C GLY A 227 -0.69 -14.90 12.92
N ILE A 228 -1.02 -14.53 11.68
CA ILE A 228 -1.22 -13.14 11.25
C ILE A 228 -2.73 -12.87 11.17
N ALA A 229 -3.20 -11.75 11.69
CA ALA A 229 -4.59 -11.32 11.51
C ALA A 229 -4.79 -10.81 10.08
N VAL A 230 -5.80 -11.32 9.38
CA VAL A 230 -6.00 -11.03 7.95
C VAL A 230 -7.37 -10.39 7.73
N TYR A 231 -7.38 -9.26 7.05
CA TYR A 231 -8.57 -8.59 6.54
C TYR A 231 -8.53 -8.53 5.03
N ALA A 232 -9.65 -8.83 4.36
CA ALA A 232 -9.80 -8.67 2.93
C ALA A 232 -11.21 -8.17 2.63
N ALA A 233 -11.31 -7.10 1.87
CA ALA A 233 -12.60 -6.53 1.47
C ALA A 233 -12.63 -6.27 -0.04
N ALA A 234 -13.85 -6.31 -0.58
CA ALA A 234 -14.19 -5.89 -1.94
C ALA A 234 -15.66 -5.49 -2.01
N SER A 235 -16.08 -4.82 -3.06
CA SER A 235 -17.48 -4.49 -3.26
C SER A 235 -18.11 -5.25 -4.42
N GLY A 236 -19.46 -5.22 -4.50
CA GLY A 236 -20.23 -5.75 -5.63
C GLY A 236 -20.17 -4.86 -6.88
N GLY A 237 -19.52 -3.71 -6.81
CA GLY A 237 -19.53 -2.69 -7.84
C GLY A 237 -20.80 -1.83 -7.78
N GLY A 238 -20.85 -0.81 -8.62
CA GLY A 238 -21.90 0.19 -8.57
C GLY A 238 -21.64 1.30 -7.56
N GLN A 239 -22.28 2.42 -7.76
CA GLN A 239 -22.12 3.58 -6.88
C GLN A 239 -22.83 3.37 -5.56
N GLY A 240 -22.13 3.65 -4.46
CA GLY A 240 -22.67 3.58 -3.11
C GLY A 240 -22.44 4.86 -2.30
N PRO A 241 -22.98 4.92 -1.07
CA PRO A 241 -22.84 6.10 -0.19
C PRO A 241 -21.40 6.47 0.18
N VAL A 242 -20.46 5.53 0.05
CA VAL A 242 -19.04 5.75 0.33
C VAL A 242 -18.31 6.46 -0.80
N ASP A 243 -18.89 6.46 -2.00
CA ASP A 243 -18.26 7.07 -3.17
C ASP A 243 -18.44 8.59 -3.15
N ARG A 244 -17.33 9.31 -3.03
CA ARG A 244 -17.29 10.77 -2.99
C ARG A 244 -16.84 11.31 -4.35
N LEU A 245 -17.41 12.40 -4.79
CA LEU A 245 -17.03 13.10 -6.03
C LEU A 245 -16.12 14.29 -5.71
N PRO A 246 -15.10 14.55 -6.47
CA PRO A 246 -14.58 13.94 -7.71
C PRO A 246 -13.45 12.91 -7.45
N ASP A 247 -13.74 11.89 -6.76
CA ASP A 247 -12.85 10.95 -6.10
C ASP A 247 -12.63 9.70 -6.96
N GLY A 248 -11.70 9.73 -7.88
CA GLY A 248 -11.29 8.54 -8.58
C GLY A 248 -11.72 8.47 -10.04
N PHE A 249 -11.83 7.26 -10.58
CA PHE A 249 -12.24 7.02 -11.95
C PHE A 249 -13.61 7.65 -12.20
N GLY A 250 -13.63 8.85 -12.71
CA GLY A 250 -14.73 9.84 -12.78
C GLY A 250 -16.07 9.39 -13.38
N ASN A 251 -16.21 8.10 -13.67
CA ASN A 251 -17.46 7.44 -13.93
C ASN A 251 -17.45 6.11 -13.21
N ASN A 252 -18.30 5.96 -12.26
CA ASN A 252 -18.57 4.80 -11.45
C ASN A 252 -18.74 3.48 -12.22
N PHE A 253 -18.97 3.54 -13.53
CA PHE A 253 -19.05 2.37 -14.38
C PHE A 253 -17.71 1.64 -14.52
N ALA A 254 -16.62 2.35 -14.81
CA ALA A 254 -15.30 1.73 -14.90
C ALA A 254 -14.84 1.21 -13.53
N GLY A 255 -15.07 1.98 -12.46
CA GLY A 255 -14.80 1.55 -11.09
C GLY A 255 -15.61 0.30 -10.70
N GLY A 256 -16.87 0.22 -11.08
CA GLY A 256 -17.71 -0.96 -10.85
C GLY A 256 -17.22 -2.21 -11.58
N LEU A 257 -16.70 -2.08 -12.81
CA LEU A 257 -16.08 -3.20 -13.53
C LEU A 257 -14.81 -3.71 -12.83
N ILE A 258 -13.97 -2.78 -12.35
CA ILE A 258 -12.78 -3.15 -11.60
C ILE A 258 -13.16 -3.88 -10.31
N GLU A 259 -14.18 -3.41 -9.58
CA GLU A 259 -14.69 -4.08 -8.37
C GLU A 259 -15.19 -5.49 -8.66
N GLY A 260 -15.83 -5.73 -9.79
CA GLY A 260 -16.25 -7.08 -10.20
C GLY A 260 -15.07 -8.04 -10.33
N ILE A 261 -13.95 -7.58 -10.92
CA ILE A 261 -12.71 -8.37 -11.04
C ILE A 261 -12.09 -8.60 -9.66
N VAL A 262 -11.95 -7.54 -8.88
CA VAL A 262 -11.39 -7.54 -7.53
C VAL A 262 -12.18 -8.45 -6.59
N LEU A 263 -13.51 -8.39 -6.63
CA LEU A 263 -14.38 -9.25 -5.83
C LEU A 263 -14.17 -10.73 -6.14
N ASN A 264 -14.08 -11.08 -7.43
CA ASN A 264 -13.78 -12.47 -7.81
C ASN A 264 -12.41 -12.92 -7.28
N ASN A 265 -11.39 -12.08 -7.43
CA ASN A 265 -10.03 -12.37 -6.96
C ASN A 265 -9.98 -12.52 -5.42
N THR A 266 -10.67 -11.63 -4.69
CA THR A 266 -10.76 -11.68 -3.23
C THR A 266 -11.55 -12.91 -2.73
N LYS A 267 -12.60 -13.33 -3.45
CA LYS A 267 -13.33 -14.58 -3.14
C LYS A 267 -12.44 -15.81 -3.29
N ILE A 268 -11.66 -15.90 -4.36
CA ILE A 268 -10.70 -17.01 -4.56
C ILE A 268 -9.74 -17.12 -3.37
N PHE A 269 -9.23 -15.99 -2.90
CA PHE A 269 -8.37 -15.96 -1.72
C PHE A 269 -9.13 -16.39 -0.45
N ALA A 270 -10.35 -15.88 -0.24
CA ALA A 270 -11.15 -16.22 0.94
C ALA A 270 -11.51 -17.72 0.99
N ASP A 271 -11.85 -18.31 -0.16
CA ASP A 271 -12.12 -19.74 -0.29
C ASP A 271 -10.88 -20.59 0.00
N ALA A 272 -9.72 -20.19 -0.52
CA ALA A 272 -8.45 -20.84 -0.23
C ALA A 272 -8.09 -20.73 1.26
N ALA A 273 -8.32 -19.57 1.88
CA ALA A 273 -8.10 -19.35 3.30
C ALA A 273 -8.99 -20.24 4.16
N ALA A 274 -10.29 -20.33 3.83
CA ALA A 274 -11.23 -21.20 4.51
C ALA A 274 -10.82 -22.68 4.40
N ALA A 275 -10.47 -23.14 3.20
CA ALA A 275 -9.97 -24.51 2.97
C ALA A 275 -8.67 -24.78 3.74
N GLY A 276 -7.78 -23.80 3.89
CA GLY A 276 -6.53 -23.88 4.64
C GLY A 276 -6.68 -23.67 6.16
N GLY A 277 -7.90 -23.41 6.66
CA GLY A 277 -8.17 -23.15 8.07
C GLY A 277 -7.55 -21.83 8.58
N LEU A 278 -7.37 -20.84 7.71
CA LEU A 278 -6.92 -19.49 8.07
C LEU A 278 -8.15 -18.61 8.32
N PRO A 279 -8.34 -18.07 9.53
CA PRO A 279 -9.41 -17.11 9.77
C PRO A 279 -9.09 -15.78 9.07
N VAL A 280 -9.97 -15.36 8.18
CA VAL A 280 -9.92 -14.07 7.48
C VAL A 280 -11.19 -13.31 7.81
N LYS A 281 -11.05 -12.03 8.19
CA LYS A 281 -12.18 -11.10 8.18
C LYS A 281 -12.44 -10.71 6.72
N PHE A 282 -13.31 -11.49 6.06
CA PHE A 282 -13.71 -11.25 4.68
C PHE A 282 -14.99 -10.41 4.65
N VAL A 283 -14.97 -9.30 3.94
CA VAL A 283 -16.09 -8.36 3.82
C VAL A 283 -16.42 -8.14 2.35
N VAL A 284 -17.69 -8.37 2.00
CA VAL A 284 -18.25 -8.00 0.70
C VAL A 284 -19.26 -6.89 0.90
N ARG A 285 -18.99 -5.72 0.35
CA ARG A 285 -19.94 -4.61 0.36
C ARG A 285 -20.91 -4.77 -0.81
N PRO A 286 -22.21 -4.52 -0.63
CA PRO A 286 -23.19 -4.65 -1.71
C PRO A 286 -22.93 -3.64 -2.84
N GLU A 287 -22.41 -2.47 -2.51
CA GLU A 287 -22.13 -1.36 -3.41
C GLU A 287 -20.85 -0.62 -3.00
N GLY A 288 -20.31 0.17 -3.91
CA GLY A 288 -19.07 0.90 -3.82
C GLY A 288 -18.30 0.77 -5.14
N SER A 289 -17.90 1.86 -5.72
CA SER A 289 -17.01 1.91 -6.88
C SER A 289 -15.56 1.93 -6.40
N HIS A 290 -14.63 1.67 -7.30
CA HIS A 290 -13.18 1.63 -7.00
C HIS A 290 -12.62 3.04 -6.71
N THR A 291 -13.00 3.61 -5.56
CA THR A 291 -12.78 5.01 -5.16
C THR A 291 -12.07 5.11 -3.82
N TRP A 292 -11.49 6.28 -3.55
CA TRP A 292 -10.86 6.56 -2.27
C TRP A 292 -11.83 6.49 -1.08
N GLY A 293 -13.10 6.85 -1.29
CA GLY A 293 -14.11 6.70 -0.25
C GLY A 293 -14.37 5.24 0.13
N LEU A 294 -14.37 4.32 -0.86
CA LEU A 294 -14.45 2.89 -0.60
C LEU A 294 -13.23 2.41 0.17
N PHE A 295 -12.01 2.72 -0.31
CA PHE A 295 -10.76 2.29 0.33
C PHE A 295 -10.62 2.82 1.75
N GLU A 296 -10.98 4.09 2.00
CA GLU A 296 -10.99 4.66 3.35
C GLU A 296 -11.95 3.92 4.27
N SER A 297 -13.14 3.63 3.80
CA SER A 297 -14.16 2.90 4.56
C SER A 297 -13.69 1.48 4.92
N GLU A 298 -13.04 0.78 3.98
CA GLU A 298 -12.46 -0.54 4.21
C GLU A 298 -11.27 -0.50 5.17
N MET A 299 -10.41 0.51 5.05
CA MET A 299 -9.29 0.73 5.96
C MET A 299 -9.78 0.98 7.39
N GLN A 300 -10.79 1.84 7.56
CA GLN A 300 -11.38 2.14 8.88
C GLN A 300 -12.04 0.91 9.51
N GLU A 301 -12.76 0.10 8.72
CA GLU A 301 -13.31 -1.17 9.20
C GLU A 301 -12.22 -2.17 9.56
N SER A 302 -11.19 -2.30 8.72
CA SER A 302 -10.05 -3.19 9.00
C SER A 302 -9.33 -2.81 10.29
N TRP A 303 -9.15 -1.50 10.52
CA TRP A 303 -8.58 -1.00 11.75
C TRP A 303 -9.40 -1.42 12.97
N ASN A 304 -10.71 -1.16 12.94
CA ASN A 304 -11.58 -1.41 14.09
C ASN A 304 -11.75 -2.91 14.40
N THR A 305 -11.68 -3.77 13.38
CA THR A 305 -12.02 -5.20 13.54
C THR A 305 -10.81 -6.14 13.55
N THR A 306 -9.69 -5.72 12.98
CA THR A 306 -8.55 -6.62 12.70
C THR A 306 -7.21 -5.99 13.06
N VAL A 307 -6.86 -4.86 12.43
CA VAL A 307 -5.52 -4.27 12.53
C VAL A 307 -5.26 -3.68 13.91
N GLY A 308 -6.14 -2.83 14.42
CA GLY A 308 -6.00 -2.21 15.74
C GLY A 308 -5.91 -3.25 16.87
N PRO A 309 -6.83 -4.22 16.96
CA PRO A 309 -6.74 -5.33 17.93
C PRO A 309 -5.43 -6.12 17.81
N ALA A 310 -4.99 -6.46 16.59
CA ALA A 310 -3.73 -7.20 16.38
C ALA A 310 -2.48 -6.40 16.80
N LEU A 311 -2.53 -5.08 16.66
CA LEU A 311 -1.47 -4.18 17.13
C LEU A 311 -1.55 -3.93 18.66
N GLY A 312 -2.66 -4.27 19.31
CA GLY A 312 -2.90 -4.01 20.74
C GLY A 312 -3.24 -2.54 21.03
N VAL A 313 -3.81 -1.87 20.05
CA VAL A 313 -4.31 -0.50 20.12
C VAL A 313 -5.68 -0.48 19.44
N GLY A 314 -6.75 -0.42 20.21
CA GLY A 314 -8.12 -0.42 19.76
C GLY A 314 -8.96 0.57 20.54
#